data_df5aa9d2ca11160cc15e4669dc0ebcbf
#
_entry.id   df5aa9d2ca11160cc15e4669dc0ebcbf
#
_cell.length_a   1.000
_cell.length_b   1.000
_cell.length_c   1.000
_cell.angle_alpha   90.00
_cell.angle_beta   90.00
_cell.angle_gamma   90.00
#
_symmetry.space_group_name_H-M   'P 1'
#
loop_
_entity.id
_entity.type
_entity.pdbx_description
1 polymer ?
#
loop_
_entity_poly.entity_id
_entity_poly.type
_entity_poly.pdbx_seq_one_letter_code
_entity_poly.pdbx_strand_id
1 'polypeptide(L)'
;MLIELDERLSLQLSAIVAHAELQRLERSWREMHLLVTSVAGSLAEGRRAGNVRARVVVRVLDLTARELLQDIQGAMSRRKTQIFRHLYGKGIDFPAGQPVGLIVVGFEFGGEDLARAGFDDVAAREFAEYFAWLGSECLAPVAMGISPGFLSFDSFDELAH
;
A
#
# COMPACT_ATOMS: atom_id res chain seq x y z
N MET A 1 -1.53 31.84 34.26
CA MET A 1 -2.77 31.50 33.52
C MET A 1 -2.53 31.32 32.03
N LEU A 2 -2.01 32.31 31.26
CA LEU A 2 -1.71 32.13 29.84
C LEU A 2 -0.61 31.08 29.63
N ILE A 3 0.48 31.11 30.36
CA ILE A 3 1.60 30.15 30.28
C ILE A 3 1.11 28.73 30.60
N GLU A 4 0.30 28.56 31.60
CA GLU A 4 -0.26 27.26 32.00
C GLU A 4 -1.22 26.71 30.95
N LEU A 5 -1.99 27.55 30.25
CA LEU A 5 -2.82 27.19 29.14
C LEU A 5 -1.97 26.73 27.94
N ASP A 6 -0.90 27.43 27.67
CA ASP A 6 0.03 27.13 26.57
C ASP A 6 0.75 25.79 26.80
N GLU A 7 1.18 25.52 28.03
CA GLU A 7 1.75 24.23 28.42
C GLU A 7 0.75 23.07 28.26
N ARG A 8 -0.50 23.25 28.71
CA ARG A 8 -1.54 22.24 28.56
C ARG A 8 -1.89 21.97 27.09
N LEU A 9 -1.99 23.02 26.29
CA LEU A 9 -2.21 22.88 24.84
C LEU A 9 -1.04 22.16 24.15
N SER A 10 0.19 22.50 24.51
CA SER A 10 1.39 21.86 23.97
C SER A 10 1.45 20.38 24.32
N LEU A 11 1.09 20.01 25.56
CA LEU A 11 1.03 18.62 26.00
C LEU A 11 -0.07 17.84 25.24
N GLN A 12 -1.25 18.44 25.07
CA GLN A 12 -2.34 17.81 24.33
C GLN A 12 -2.01 17.64 22.84
N LEU A 13 -1.44 18.66 22.21
CA LEU A 13 -0.99 18.57 20.82
C LEU A 13 0.08 17.49 20.64
N SER A 14 1.05 17.44 21.57
CA SER A 14 2.09 16.42 21.55
C SER A 14 1.50 15.01 21.70
N ALA A 15 0.51 14.82 22.56
CA ALA A 15 -0.18 13.55 22.73
C ALA A 15 -0.98 13.14 21.47
N ILE A 16 -1.64 14.09 20.82
CA ILE A 16 -2.36 13.86 19.57
C ILE A 16 -1.38 13.46 18.45
N VAL A 17 -0.30 14.22 18.28
CA VAL A 17 0.71 13.96 17.24
C VAL A 17 1.44 12.63 17.48
N ALA A 18 1.66 12.26 18.75
CA ALA A 18 2.25 10.97 19.12
C ALA A 18 1.26 9.79 19.03
N HIS A 19 -0.03 10.05 18.75
CA HIS A 19 -1.01 8.96 18.69
C HIS A 19 -0.75 8.06 17.49
N ALA A 20 -0.69 6.75 17.73
CA ALA A 20 -0.31 5.76 16.73
C ALA A 20 -1.17 5.81 15.45
N GLU A 21 -2.49 6.04 15.59
CA GLU A 21 -3.39 6.13 14.44
C GLU A 21 -3.09 7.37 13.57
N LEU A 22 -2.79 8.52 14.21
CA LEU A 22 -2.42 9.73 13.48
C LEU A 22 -1.09 9.55 12.74
N GLN A 23 -0.11 8.94 13.40
CA GLN A 23 1.20 8.65 12.77
C GLN A 23 1.08 7.70 11.58
N ARG A 24 0.18 6.71 11.64
CA ARG A 24 -0.10 5.83 10.50
C ARG A 24 -0.75 6.59 9.35
N LEU A 25 -1.77 7.38 9.65
CA LEU A 25 -2.43 8.20 8.64
C LEU A 25 -1.43 9.15 7.98
N GLU A 26 -0.58 9.81 8.77
CA GLU A 26 0.47 10.69 8.28
C GLU A 26 1.47 9.93 7.39
N ARG A 27 1.89 8.73 7.78
CA ARG A 27 2.78 7.87 6.99
C ARG A 27 2.16 7.57 5.63
N SER A 28 0.92 7.08 5.59
CA SER A 28 0.22 6.75 4.34
C SER A 28 0.12 7.96 3.41
N TRP A 29 -0.18 9.15 3.95
CA TRP A 29 -0.23 10.37 3.16
C TRP A 29 1.15 10.82 2.65
N ARG A 30 2.20 10.67 3.45
CA ARG A 30 3.58 10.97 3.04
C ARG A 30 4.05 10.02 1.95
N GLU A 31 3.77 8.72 2.07
CA GLU A 31 4.11 7.72 1.07
C GLU A 31 3.40 7.99 -0.27
N MET A 32 2.10 8.29 -0.22
CA MET A 32 1.34 8.68 -1.41
C MET A 32 1.88 9.98 -2.03
N HIS A 33 2.19 10.99 -1.22
CA HIS A 33 2.78 12.22 -1.68
C HIS A 33 4.13 11.99 -2.36
N LEU A 34 4.99 11.18 -1.75
CA LEU A 34 6.30 10.81 -2.32
C LEU A 34 6.12 10.09 -3.67
N LEU A 35 5.21 9.13 -3.75
CA LEU A 35 4.92 8.41 -5.00
C LEU A 35 4.49 9.37 -6.10
N VAL A 36 3.51 10.23 -5.83
CA VAL A 36 2.97 11.17 -6.82
C VAL A 36 4.01 12.19 -7.27
N THR A 37 4.79 12.74 -6.34
CA THR A 37 5.83 13.73 -6.67
C THR A 37 7.00 13.12 -7.43
N SER A 38 7.42 11.90 -7.08
CA SER A 38 8.48 11.17 -7.79
C SER A 38 8.06 10.83 -9.21
N VAL A 39 6.84 10.36 -9.40
CA VAL A 39 6.28 10.08 -10.73
C VAL A 39 6.18 11.38 -11.55
N ALA A 40 5.69 12.47 -10.97
CA ALA A 40 5.59 13.76 -11.65
C ALA A 40 6.97 14.31 -12.07
N GLY A 41 7.98 14.18 -11.19
CA GLY A 41 9.37 14.54 -11.46
C GLY A 41 9.95 13.76 -12.63
N SER A 42 9.87 12.44 -12.58
CA SER A 42 10.36 11.55 -13.64
C SER A 42 9.69 11.79 -14.99
N LEU A 43 8.38 12.06 -15.00
CA LEU A 43 7.64 12.43 -16.22
C LEU A 43 8.08 13.78 -16.78
N ALA A 44 8.37 14.76 -15.92
CA ALA A 44 8.84 16.07 -16.33
C ALA A 44 10.23 15.98 -16.96
N GLU A 45 11.14 15.20 -16.38
CA GLU A 45 12.47 14.93 -16.91
C GLU A 45 12.41 14.17 -18.24
N GLY A 46 11.61 13.12 -18.33
CA GLY A 46 11.42 12.36 -19.55
C GLY A 46 10.84 13.21 -20.71
N ARG A 47 9.94 14.14 -20.42
CA ARG A 47 9.40 15.08 -21.41
C ARG A 47 10.44 16.08 -21.89
N ARG A 48 11.29 16.60 -21.00
CA ARG A 48 12.40 17.50 -21.36
C ARG A 48 13.41 16.80 -22.26
N ALA A 49 13.66 15.52 -22.01
CA ALA A 49 14.53 14.69 -22.83
C ALA A 49 13.90 14.24 -24.17
N GLY A 50 12.63 14.58 -24.42
CA GLY A 50 11.90 14.17 -25.63
C GLY A 50 11.49 12.70 -25.68
N ASN A 51 11.73 11.94 -24.62
CA ASN A 51 11.62 10.48 -24.61
C ASN A 51 10.27 9.93 -24.09
N VAL A 52 9.44 10.77 -23.44
CA VAL A 52 8.23 10.26 -22.78
C VAL A 52 7.01 11.12 -23.13
N ARG A 53 6.04 10.50 -23.80
CA ARG A 53 4.68 11.01 -23.96
C ARG A 53 3.69 10.32 -23.00
N ALA A 54 4.17 9.52 -22.05
CA ALA A 54 3.35 8.72 -21.16
C ALA A 54 2.55 9.61 -20.20
N ARG A 55 1.30 9.23 -19.99
CA ARG A 55 0.45 9.74 -18.92
C ARG A 55 0.38 8.66 -17.83
N VAL A 56 0.79 9.01 -16.63
CA VAL A 56 0.60 8.13 -15.45
C VAL A 56 -0.61 8.62 -14.68
N VAL A 57 -1.49 7.71 -14.31
CA VAL A 57 -2.65 7.97 -13.45
C VAL A 57 -2.46 7.14 -12.19
N VAL A 58 -2.38 7.79 -11.05
CA VAL A 58 -2.36 7.14 -9.74
C VAL A 58 -3.81 7.00 -9.27
N ARG A 59 -4.21 5.79 -8.92
CA ARG A 59 -5.52 5.49 -8.35
C ARG A 59 -5.31 4.91 -6.96
N VAL A 60 -6.01 5.42 -5.99
CA VAL A 60 -5.97 4.93 -4.60
C VAL A 60 -7.22 4.10 -4.35
N LEU A 61 -7.03 2.89 -3.83
CA LEU A 61 -8.09 2.05 -3.28
C LEU A 61 -8.02 2.17 -1.76
N ASP A 62 -9.03 2.81 -1.18
CA ASP A 62 -9.16 2.94 0.27
C ASP A 62 -9.75 1.64 0.83
N LEU A 63 -8.85 0.71 1.16
CA LEU A 63 -9.18 -0.62 1.70
C LEU A 63 -8.28 -0.90 2.90
N THR A 64 -8.88 -1.39 3.96
CA THR A 64 -8.13 -1.94 5.09
C THR A 64 -7.63 -3.35 4.79
N ALA A 65 -6.54 -3.77 5.44
CA ALA A 65 -6.03 -5.14 5.32
C ALA A 65 -7.10 -6.18 5.68
N ARG A 66 -7.94 -5.89 6.68
CA ARG A 66 -9.05 -6.76 7.11
C ARG A 66 -10.12 -6.93 6.02
N GLU A 67 -10.56 -5.84 5.40
CA GLU A 67 -11.55 -5.88 4.32
C GLU A 67 -11.02 -6.68 3.13
N LEU A 68 -9.75 -6.49 2.81
CA LEU A 68 -9.10 -7.22 1.73
C LEU A 68 -8.99 -8.72 2.03
N LEU A 69 -8.64 -9.09 3.27
CA LEU A 69 -8.63 -10.50 3.69
C LEU A 69 -10.03 -11.11 3.62
N GLN A 70 -11.05 -10.40 4.08
CA GLN A 70 -12.44 -10.84 3.98
C GLN A 70 -12.89 -11.03 2.51
N ASP A 71 -12.45 -10.15 1.60
CA ASP A 71 -12.75 -10.30 0.18
C ASP A 71 -12.06 -11.56 -0.41
N ILE A 72 -10.81 -11.81 -0.03
CA ILE A 72 -10.06 -12.99 -0.49
C ILE A 72 -10.67 -14.28 0.03
N GLN A 73 -10.96 -14.36 1.33
CA GLN A 73 -11.49 -15.57 1.98
C GLN A 73 -12.97 -15.80 1.68
N GLY A 74 -13.76 -14.73 1.53
CA GLY A 74 -15.19 -14.82 1.23
C GLY A 74 -15.51 -15.15 -0.22
N ALA A 75 -14.56 -15.02 -1.13
CA ALA A 75 -14.79 -15.27 -2.53
C ALA A 75 -14.70 -16.76 -2.88
N MET A 76 -15.64 -17.28 -3.66
CA MET A 76 -15.64 -18.68 -4.16
C MET A 76 -14.40 -19.02 -5.01
N SER A 77 -13.72 -18.02 -5.55
CA SER A 77 -12.48 -18.15 -6.30
C SER A 77 -11.76 -16.81 -6.37
N ARG A 78 -10.44 -16.81 -6.56
CA ARG A 78 -9.60 -15.59 -6.67
C ARG A 78 -10.14 -14.60 -7.73
N ARG A 79 -10.70 -15.09 -8.83
CA ARG A 79 -11.30 -14.25 -9.90
C ARG A 79 -12.63 -13.61 -9.52
N LYS A 80 -13.26 -14.04 -8.43
CA LYS A 80 -14.53 -13.48 -7.93
C LYS A 80 -14.35 -12.44 -6.83
N THR A 81 -13.12 -12.19 -6.38
CA THR A 81 -12.83 -11.12 -5.44
C THR A 81 -13.19 -9.76 -6.03
N GLN A 82 -13.62 -8.83 -5.19
CA GLN A 82 -13.97 -7.48 -5.63
C GLN A 82 -12.74 -6.72 -6.17
N ILE A 83 -11.57 -6.92 -5.53
CA ILE A 83 -10.34 -6.30 -5.98
C ILE A 83 -9.94 -6.77 -7.38
N PHE A 84 -10.02 -8.08 -7.67
CA PHE A 84 -9.74 -8.59 -9.00
C PHE A 84 -10.68 -8.00 -10.04
N ARG A 85 -11.98 -7.99 -9.77
CA ARG A 85 -12.99 -7.42 -10.68
C ARG A 85 -12.77 -5.92 -10.90
N HIS A 86 -12.25 -5.21 -9.90
CA HIS A 86 -11.97 -3.79 -10.02
C HIS A 86 -10.73 -3.50 -10.86
N LEU A 87 -9.67 -4.30 -10.69
CA LEU A 87 -8.40 -4.10 -11.39
C LEU A 87 -8.43 -4.71 -12.80
N TYR A 88 -8.88 -5.94 -12.92
CA TYR A 88 -8.90 -6.70 -14.19
C TYR A 88 -10.09 -6.31 -15.06
N GLY A 89 -11.32 -6.40 -14.53
CA GLY A 89 -12.53 -6.21 -15.30
C GLY A 89 -12.68 -4.82 -15.90
N LYS A 90 -12.27 -3.79 -15.21
CA LYS A 90 -12.29 -2.41 -15.72
C LYS A 90 -11.06 -2.04 -16.56
N GLY A 91 -9.98 -2.80 -16.42
CA GLY A 91 -8.69 -2.50 -17.07
C GLY A 91 -8.45 -3.29 -18.35
N ILE A 92 -8.73 -4.59 -18.34
CA ILE A 92 -8.30 -5.53 -19.39
C ILE A 92 -9.50 -6.01 -20.22
N ASP A 93 -10.64 -6.33 -19.58
CA ASP A 93 -11.82 -6.89 -20.27
C ASP A 93 -12.62 -5.86 -21.10
N PHE A 94 -12.35 -4.57 -20.94
CA PHE A 94 -13.04 -3.52 -21.69
C PHE A 94 -12.20 -3.04 -22.87
N PRO A 95 -12.78 -2.88 -24.08
CA PRO A 95 -12.05 -2.45 -25.28
C PRO A 95 -11.37 -1.08 -25.17
N ALA A 96 -11.78 -0.24 -24.21
CA ALA A 96 -11.19 1.06 -23.87
C ALA A 96 -10.62 1.07 -22.45
N GLY A 97 -10.36 -0.10 -21.86
CA GLY A 97 -9.83 -0.24 -20.53
C GLY A 97 -8.43 0.33 -20.42
N GLN A 98 -8.11 0.81 -19.24
CA GLN A 98 -6.75 1.25 -18.91
C GLN A 98 -6.12 0.18 -18.01
N PRO A 99 -5.26 -0.69 -18.56
CA PRO A 99 -4.59 -1.71 -17.75
C PRO A 99 -3.74 -1.06 -16.67
N VAL A 100 -3.66 -1.76 -15.54
CA VAL A 100 -2.81 -1.33 -14.42
C VAL A 100 -1.35 -1.64 -14.79
N GLY A 101 -0.48 -0.66 -14.66
CA GLY A 101 0.95 -0.83 -14.97
C GLY A 101 1.79 -1.20 -13.74
N LEU A 102 1.31 -0.93 -12.53
CA LEU A 102 1.95 -1.23 -11.26
C LEU A 102 0.87 -1.28 -10.17
N ILE A 103 0.98 -2.25 -9.28
CA ILE A 103 0.17 -2.35 -8.05
C ILE A 103 1.11 -2.09 -6.87
N VAL A 104 0.79 -1.09 -6.04
CA VAL A 104 1.51 -0.81 -4.79
C VAL A 104 0.60 -1.17 -3.63
N VAL A 105 1.08 -2.06 -2.77
CA VAL A 105 0.36 -2.48 -1.56
C VAL A 105 0.88 -1.66 -0.39
N GLY A 106 0.02 -0.87 0.24
CA GLY A 106 0.36 0.02 1.36
C GLY A 106 0.44 -0.68 2.72
N PHE A 107 0.44 -2.01 2.75
CA PHE A 107 0.59 -2.81 3.97
C PHE A 107 1.97 -3.45 4.01
N GLU A 108 2.55 -3.51 5.21
CA GLU A 108 3.81 -4.18 5.46
C GLU A 108 3.57 -5.64 5.90
N PHE A 109 4.07 -6.59 5.14
CA PHE A 109 3.94 -8.02 5.45
C PHE A 109 4.78 -8.40 6.66
N GLY A 110 4.15 -9.07 7.63
CA GLY A 110 4.74 -9.37 8.92
C GLY A 110 4.87 -8.16 9.85
N GLY A 111 4.38 -6.99 9.43
CA GLY A 111 4.34 -5.79 10.23
C GLY A 111 3.15 -5.76 11.21
N GLU A 112 3.17 -4.78 12.11
CA GLU A 112 2.13 -4.62 13.14
C GLU A 112 0.72 -4.43 12.56
N ASP A 113 0.58 -3.84 11.37
CA ASP A 113 -0.71 -3.56 10.77
C ASP A 113 -1.46 -4.84 10.39
N LEU A 114 -0.77 -5.83 9.84
CA LEU A 114 -1.36 -7.12 9.55
C LEU A 114 -1.64 -7.92 10.82
N ALA A 115 -0.72 -7.91 11.78
CA ALA A 115 -0.94 -8.57 13.08
C ALA A 115 -2.19 -8.02 13.80
N ARG A 116 -2.38 -6.70 13.79
CA ARG A 116 -3.59 -6.05 14.35
C ARG A 116 -4.86 -6.36 13.56
N ALA A 117 -4.75 -6.60 12.26
CA ALA A 117 -5.88 -7.03 11.44
C ALA A 117 -6.28 -8.50 11.68
N GLY A 118 -5.50 -9.23 12.50
CA GLY A 118 -5.72 -10.63 12.83
C GLY A 118 -5.09 -11.61 11.85
N PHE A 119 -4.07 -11.17 11.10
CA PHE A 119 -3.31 -12.05 10.24
C PHE A 119 -2.33 -12.88 11.09
N ASP A 120 -2.46 -14.18 10.98
CA ASP A 120 -1.42 -15.13 11.36
C ASP A 120 -0.46 -15.35 10.17
N ASP A 121 0.58 -16.15 10.38
CA ASP A 121 1.57 -16.44 9.34
C ASP A 121 0.95 -17.13 8.11
N VAL A 122 -0.11 -17.89 8.29
CA VAL A 122 -0.81 -18.59 7.22
C VAL A 122 -1.57 -17.57 6.37
N ALA A 123 -2.35 -16.69 7.00
CA ALA A 123 -3.09 -15.63 6.33
C ALA A 123 -2.15 -14.65 5.61
N ALA A 124 -1.00 -14.34 6.20
CA ALA A 124 0.00 -13.48 5.58
C ALA A 124 0.58 -14.11 4.30
N ARG A 125 0.86 -15.41 4.30
CA ARG A 125 1.30 -16.14 3.10
C ARG A 125 0.22 -16.20 2.03
N GLU A 126 -1.01 -16.54 2.40
CA GLU A 126 -2.16 -16.58 1.49
C GLU A 126 -2.38 -15.24 0.81
N PHE A 127 -2.21 -14.16 1.56
CA PHE A 127 -2.30 -12.79 1.08
C PHE A 127 -1.18 -12.47 0.07
N ALA A 128 0.07 -12.83 0.37
CA ALA A 128 1.21 -12.67 -0.54
C ALA A 128 1.02 -13.48 -1.84
N GLU A 129 0.56 -14.74 -1.73
CA GLU A 129 0.25 -15.58 -2.88
C GLU A 129 -0.89 -15.00 -3.74
N TYR A 130 -1.89 -14.41 -3.10
CA TYR A 130 -2.97 -13.75 -3.81
C TYR A 130 -2.45 -12.57 -4.64
N PHE A 131 -1.59 -11.72 -4.08
CA PHE A 131 -1.01 -10.60 -4.81
C PHE A 131 -0.06 -11.03 -5.92
N ALA A 132 0.73 -12.07 -5.71
CA ALA A 132 1.57 -12.65 -6.75
C ALA A 132 0.71 -13.15 -7.94
N TRP A 133 -0.37 -13.87 -7.66
CA TRP A 133 -1.33 -14.29 -8.66
C TRP A 133 -2.01 -13.09 -9.34
N LEU A 134 -2.47 -12.09 -8.58
CA LEU A 134 -3.13 -10.89 -9.10
C LEU A 134 -2.22 -10.13 -10.08
N GLY A 135 -0.96 -9.95 -9.72
CA GLY A 135 0.04 -9.33 -10.59
C GLY A 135 0.24 -10.10 -11.89
N SER A 136 0.27 -11.42 -11.83
CA SER A 136 0.37 -12.28 -13.01
C SER A 136 -0.86 -12.14 -13.92
N GLU A 137 -2.08 -12.16 -13.37
CA GLU A 137 -3.31 -12.02 -14.16
C GLU A 137 -3.45 -10.62 -14.77
N CYS A 138 -3.07 -9.58 -14.01
CA CYS A 138 -3.11 -8.19 -14.48
C CYS A 138 -1.91 -7.79 -15.37
N LEU A 139 -0.93 -8.67 -15.54
CA LEU A 139 0.35 -8.39 -16.23
C LEU A 139 1.04 -7.14 -15.66
N ALA A 140 0.92 -6.92 -14.34
CA ALA A 140 1.43 -5.77 -13.63
C ALA A 140 2.34 -6.22 -12.48
N PRO A 141 3.55 -5.64 -12.33
CA PRO A 141 4.35 -5.90 -11.15
C PRO A 141 3.62 -5.44 -9.89
N VAL A 142 3.85 -6.14 -8.78
CA VAL A 142 3.33 -5.79 -7.46
C VAL A 142 4.50 -5.42 -6.57
N ALA A 143 4.45 -4.21 -6.00
CA ALA A 143 5.38 -3.75 -4.99
C ALA A 143 4.69 -3.78 -3.62
N MET A 144 5.34 -4.39 -2.64
CA MET A 144 4.82 -4.49 -1.27
C MET A 144 5.97 -4.36 -0.27
N GLY A 145 5.67 -3.77 0.91
CA GLY A 145 6.59 -3.74 2.04
C GLY A 145 6.63 -5.10 2.74
N ILE A 146 7.79 -5.46 3.27
CA ILE A 146 7.98 -6.67 4.07
C ILE A 146 8.75 -6.31 5.33
N SER A 147 8.37 -6.86 6.47
CA SER A 147 9.13 -6.73 7.71
C SER A 147 10.19 -7.83 7.83
N PRO A 148 11.27 -7.62 8.59
CA PRO A 148 12.26 -8.67 8.84
C PRO A 148 11.65 -9.93 9.42
N GLY A 149 10.69 -9.81 10.34
CA GLY A 149 10.01 -10.92 10.99
C GLY A 149 9.29 -11.86 10.02
N PHE A 150 8.78 -11.36 8.89
CA PHE A 150 8.17 -12.21 7.86
C PHE A 150 9.19 -13.16 7.20
N LEU A 151 10.44 -12.73 7.14
CA LEU A 151 11.56 -13.53 6.65
C LEU A 151 12.26 -14.32 7.75
N SER A 152 11.72 -14.32 8.97
CA SER A 152 12.32 -14.96 10.17
C SER A 152 13.66 -14.34 10.58
N PHE A 153 13.85 -13.04 10.35
CA PHE A 153 14.98 -12.26 10.83
C PHE A 153 14.55 -11.26 11.90
N ASP A 154 15.44 -10.94 12.82
CA ASP A 154 15.20 -9.87 13.81
C ASP A 154 15.40 -8.48 13.19
N SER A 155 16.31 -8.35 12.23
CA SER A 155 16.62 -7.11 11.51
C SER A 155 17.08 -7.40 10.10
N PHE A 156 16.90 -6.44 9.19
CA PHE A 156 17.47 -6.49 7.84
C PHE A 156 19.01 -6.40 7.82
N ASP A 157 19.64 -5.96 8.91
CA ASP A 157 21.10 -5.95 9.04
C ASP A 157 21.68 -7.36 8.96
N GLU A 158 20.91 -8.39 9.30
CA GLU A 158 21.31 -9.79 9.18
C GLU A 158 21.46 -10.26 7.72
N LEU A 159 20.82 -9.58 6.77
CA LEU A 159 20.95 -9.88 5.34
C LEU A 159 22.24 -9.35 4.73
N ALA A 160 22.98 -8.50 5.45
CA ALA A 160 24.22 -7.88 4.97
C ALA A 160 25.46 -8.77 5.20
N HIS A 161 25.29 -9.97 5.74
CA HIS A 161 26.32 -10.97 6.03
C HIS A 161 26.02 -12.28 5.34
#